data_d5fb350b24ab8ef535e988976fc94dac
#
_entry.id   d5fb350b24ab8ef535e988976fc94dac
#
_cell.length_a   1.000
_cell.length_b   1.000
_cell.length_c   1.000
_cell.angle_alpha   90.00
_cell.angle_beta   90.00
_cell.angle_gamma   90.00
#
_symmetry.space_group_name_H-M   'P 1'
#
loop_
_entity.id
_entity.type
_entity.pdbx_description
1 polymer ?
#
loop_
_entity_poly.entity_id
_entity_poly.type
_entity_poly.pdbx_seq_one_letter_code
_entity_poly.pdbx_strand_id
1 'polypeptide(L)'
;MIDKTGVRHTTTSPPQRHPDARAVSDVVGYVLVFALILGATIPILAVGTAELEDRRDRVYITGGARSMAAFAEELDTIRRSEIRGGTVAFHTGSGELTIEPTTTVTLEQVDSSGRRVGIRVTRRVGSVVYGVDDTVSGYESGLRFRTDNTGTVRHGAPPIVTGGGSTDRTVVTIVSTRPVDGATATTRTGTVRVRASVVDRRRLELPESTVDPHAIRLRIDSPRAATWADALR
;
A
#
# COMPACT_ATOMS: atom_id res chain seq x y z
N MET A 1 101.90 6.91 64.91
CA MET A 1 100.56 6.68 65.49
C MET A 1 99.57 7.40 64.57
N ILE A 2 99.00 6.70 63.56
CA ILE A 2 98.19 7.28 62.47
C ILE A 2 96.88 6.52 62.44
N ASP A 3 95.83 7.27 62.83
CA ASP A 3 94.44 6.79 62.81
C ASP A 3 93.88 6.89 61.36
N LYS A 4 93.35 5.82 60.84
CA LYS A 4 92.72 5.79 59.54
C LYS A 4 91.19 5.71 59.71
N THR A 5 90.57 6.86 59.61
CA THR A 5 89.10 6.95 59.63
C THR A 5 88.57 6.55 58.28
N GLY A 6 87.90 5.40 58.22
CA GLY A 6 87.23 4.92 57.03
C GLY A 6 85.92 5.60 56.76
N VAL A 7 85.82 6.29 55.68
CA VAL A 7 84.56 6.89 55.13
C VAL A 7 83.78 5.84 54.42
N ARG A 8 82.57 5.48 54.91
CA ARG A 8 81.63 4.63 54.21
C ARG A 8 80.79 5.51 53.30
N HIS A 9 80.98 5.30 52.01
CA HIS A 9 80.03 5.83 50.99
C HIS A 9 78.81 4.96 50.96
N THR A 10 77.68 5.46 51.41
CA THR A 10 76.34 4.87 51.12
C THR A 10 75.87 5.35 49.78
N THR A 11 75.93 4.46 48.79
CA THR A 11 75.31 4.68 47.47
C THR A 11 73.81 4.51 47.60
N THR A 12 73.10 5.61 47.63
CA THR A 12 71.64 5.61 47.54
C THR A 12 71.25 5.48 46.03
N SER A 13 70.77 4.31 45.59
CA SER A 13 70.22 4.13 44.31
C SER A 13 68.97 4.96 44.10
N PRO A 14 68.83 5.71 43.02
CA PRO A 14 67.60 6.46 42.75
C PRO A 14 66.41 5.51 42.50
N PRO A 15 65.20 5.87 42.93
CA PRO A 15 64.03 5.06 42.72
C PRO A 15 63.74 4.94 41.20
N GLN A 16 63.72 3.70 40.70
CA GLN A 16 63.30 3.40 39.34
C GLN A 16 61.81 3.75 39.23
N ARG A 17 61.50 4.88 38.62
CA ARG A 17 60.15 5.19 38.18
C ARG A 17 59.82 4.25 36.99
N HIS A 18 58.85 3.34 37.20
CA HIS A 18 58.26 2.56 36.12
C HIS A 18 57.33 3.49 35.31
N PRO A 19 57.73 3.96 34.10
CA PRO A 19 56.90 4.82 33.27
C PRO A 19 55.73 4.06 32.62
N ASP A 20 55.88 2.73 32.51
CA ASP A 20 54.96 1.90 31.71
C ASP A 20 53.54 1.74 32.30
N ALA A 21 53.39 1.78 33.60
CA ALA A 21 52.06 1.58 34.24
C ALA A 21 51.11 2.74 34.01
N ARG A 22 51.58 3.98 33.81
CA ARG A 22 50.73 5.13 33.52
C ARG A 22 50.28 5.15 32.06
N ALA A 23 51.19 4.83 31.14
CA ALA A 23 50.87 4.78 29.72
C ALA A 23 49.80 3.71 29.39
N VAL A 24 49.89 2.54 30.04
CA VAL A 24 48.87 1.47 29.90
C VAL A 24 47.51 1.89 30.43
N SER A 25 47.46 2.59 31.60
CA SER A 25 46.20 3.08 32.16
C SER A 25 45.52 4.11 31.28
N ASP A 26 46.26 5.02 30.66
CA ASP A 26 45.72 6.02 29.72
C ASP A 26 45.15 5.42 28.47
N VAL A 27 45.81 4.40 27.88
CA VAL A 27 45.34 3.67 26.71
C VAL A 27 44.06 2.89 27.04
N VAL A 28 44.02 2.20 28.18
CA VAL A 28 42.80 1.47 28.61
C VAL A 28 41.64 2.44 28.84
N GLY A 29 41.90 3.58 29.46
CA GLY A 29 40.91 4.64 29.67
C GLY A 29 40.34 5.15 28.32
N TYR A 30 41.22 5.40 27.35
CA TYR A 30 40.79 5.84 26.00
C TYR A 30 39.96 4.79 25.27
N VAL A 31 40.36 3.52 25.32
CA VAL A 31 39.61 2.41 24.70
C VAL A 31 38.22 2.24 25.35
N LEU A 32 38.14 2.37 26.66
CA LEU A 32 36.85 2.29 27.39
C LEU A 32 35.94 3.45 27.02
N VAL A 33 36.43 4.69 26.96
CA VAL A 33 35.64 5.85 26.54
C VAL A 33 35.19 5.70 25.10
N PHE A 34 36.07 5.24 24.21
CA PHE A 34 35.73 5.00 22.80
C PHE A 34 34.68 3.89 22.65
N ALA A 35 34.84 2.78 23.39
CA ALA A 35 33.86 1.70 23.42
C ALA A 35 32.48 2.15 23.94
N LEU A 36 32.47 3.03 24.96
CA LEU A 36 31.23 3.59 25.49
C LEU A 36 30.54 4.53 24.49
N ILE A 37 31.31 5.37 23.82
CA ILE A 37 30.78 6.26 22.75
C ILE A 37 30.17 5.41 21.61
N LEU A 38 30.91 4.40 21.12
CA LEU A 38 30.38 3.52 20.08
C LEU A 38 29.15 2.73 20.55
N GLY A 39 29.22 2.19 21.78
CA GLY A 39 28.11 1.45 22.39
C GLY A 39 26.86 2.28 22.58
N ALA A 40 26.97 3.58 22.79
CA ALA A 40 25.83 4.49 22.89
C ALA A 40 25.33 4.96 21.50
N THR A 41 26.23 5.15 20.54
CA THR A 41 25.89 5.70 19.21
C THR A 41 25.17 4.69 18.32
N ILE A 42 25.57 3.43 18.36
CA ILE A 42 24.98 2.38 17.50
C ILE A 42 23.48 2.16 17.75
N PRO A 43 22.99 2.03 19.00
CA PRO A 43 21.56 1.91 19.26
C PRO A 43 20.76 3.14 18.82
N ILE A 44 21.31 4.34 19.01
CA ILE A 44 20.64 5.59 18.62
C ILE A 44 20.45 5.65 17.12
N LEU A 45 21.49 5.27 16.35
CA LEU A 45 21.39 5.21 14.88
C LEU A 45 20.40 4.15 14.43
N ALA A 46 20.42 2.97 15.04
CA ALA A 46 19.50 1.89 14.67
C ALA A 46 18.03 2.25 14.91
N VAL A 47 17.71 2.87 16.05
CA VAL A 47 16.34 3.33 16.36
C VAL A 47 15.96 4.50 15.45
N GLY A 48 16.87 5.44 15.22
CA GLY A 48 16.62 6.61 14.39
C GLY A 48 16.31 6.27 12.92
N THR A 49 17.02 5.27 12.36
CA THR A 49 16.78 4.83 10.98
C THR A 49 15.44 4.10 10.84
N ALA A 50 15.08 3.22 11.78
CA ALA A 50 13.81 2.52 11.77
C ALA A 50 12.62 3.49 11.83
N GLU A 51 12.69 4.51 12.69
CA GLU A 51 11.62 5.51 12.80
C GLU A 51 11.49 6.37 11.52
N LEU A 52 12.60 6.65 10.84
CA LEU A 52 12.58 7.37 9.56
C LEU A 52 11.94 6.53 8.44
N GLU A 53 12.22 5.22 8.39
CA GLU A 53 11.60 4.28 7.46
C GLU A 53 10.09 4.21 7.71
N ASP A 54 9.65 4.01 8.93
CA ASP A 54 8.23 3.99 9.32
C ASP A 54 7.48 5.27 8.91
N ARG A 55 8.10 6.44 9.11
CA ARG A 55 7.51 7.73 8.71
C ARG A 55 7.40 7.85 7.19
N ARG A 56 8.42 7.39 6.48
CA ARG A 56 8.46 7.38 5.02
C ARG A 56 7.35 6.51 4.44
N ASP A 57 7.17 5.31 4.99
CA ASP A 57 6.14 4.38 4.53
C ASP A 57 4.72 4.89 4.81
N ARG A 58 4.48 5.52 5.96
CA ARG A 58 3.21 6.23 6.24
C ARG A 58 2.92 7.34 5.22
N VAL A 59 3.93 8.09 4.80
CA VAL A 59 3.79 9.12 3.75
C VAL A 59 3.41 8.49 2.42
N TYR A 60 4.05 7.39 2.03
CA TYR A 60 3.75 6.68 0.79
C TYR A 60 2.37 6.02 0.82
N ILE A 61 2.01 5.37 1.91
CA ILE A 61 0.67 4.79 2.11
C ILE A 61 -0.42 5.86 1.99
N THR A 62 -0.22 7.00 2.65
CA THR A 62 -1.19 8.11 2.60
C THR A 62 -1.23 8.75 1.21
N GLY A 63 -0.08 8.94 0.58
CA GLY A 63 0.05 9.46 -0.77
C GLY A 63 -0.62 8.56 -1.80
N GLY A 64 -0.39 7.25 -1.70
CA GLY A 64 -1.01 6.24 -2.55
C GLY A 64 -2.53 6.18 -2.41
N ALA A 65 -3.04 6.26 -1.19
CA ALA A 65 -4.48 6.32 -0.94
C ALA A 65 -5.12 7.57 -1.56
N ARG A 66 -4.47 8.73 -1.49
CA ARG A 66 -4.92 9.96 -2.16
C ARG A 66 -4.88 9.84 -3.68
N SER A 67 -3.80 9.28 -4.23
CA SER A 67 -3.69 9.05 -5.67
C SER A 67 -4.76 8.06 -6.16
N MET A 68 -5.07 7.03 -5.38
CA MET A 68 -6.16 6.08 -5.69
C MET A 68 -7.54 6.75 -5.64
N ALA A 69 -7.76 7.67 -4.71
CA ALA A 69 -8.99 8.46 -4.65
C ALA A 69 -9.13 9.35 -5.90
N ALA A 70 -8.07 10.07 -6.26
CA ALA A 70 -8.06 10.89 -7.48
C ALA A 70 -8.26 10.06 -8.75
N PHE A 71 -7.68 8.86 -8.81
CA PHE A 71 -7.90 7.92 -9.91
C PHE A 71 -9.37 7.47 -10.01
N ALA A 72 -9.98 7.16 -8.88
CA ALA A 72 -11.39 6.79 -8.83
C ALA A 72 -12.32 7.94 -9.27
N GLU A 73 -12.01 9.17 -8.86
CA GLU A 73 -12.75 10.37 -9.26
C GLU A 73 -12.61 10.65 -10.76
N GLU A 74 -11.42 10.47 -11.30
CA GLU A 74 -11.17 10.60 -12.74
C GLU A 74 -11.97 9.56 -13.55
N LEU A 75 -11.95 8.28 -13.11
CA LEU A 75 -12.75 7.24 -13.75
C LEU A 75 -14.26 7.52 -13.65
N ASP A 76 -14.70 8.08 -12.55
CA ASP A 76 -16.10 8.46 -12.35
C ASP A 76 -16.49 9.66 -13.23
N THR A 77 -15.58 10.61 -13.43
CA THR A 77 -15.75 11.71 -14.38
C THR A 77 -15.83 11.20 -15.81
N ILE A 78 -14.92 10.32 -16.22
CA ILE A 78 -14.95 9.66 -17.53
C ILE A 78 -16.25 8.87 -17.73
N ARG A 79 -16.74 8.21 -16.70
CA ARG A 79 -17.99 7.45 -16.72
C ARG A 79 -19.20 8.33 -16.94
N ARG A 80 -19.27 9.48 -16.23
CA ARG A 80 -20.44 10.41 -16.27
C ARG A 80 -20.43 11.38 -17.44
N SER A 81 -19.28 11.62 -18.04
CA SER A 81 -19.12 12.59 -19.11
C SER A 81 -18.81 11.90 -20.46
N GLU A 82 -18.76 12.69 -21.51
CA GLU A 82 -18.32 12.22 -22.83
C GLU A 82 -16.80 12.22 -23.00
N ILE A 83 -16.06 12.59 -21.97
CA ILE A 83 -14.59 12.56 -21.96
C ILE A 83 -14.13 11.12 -22.16
N ARG A 84 -13.16 10.95 -23.08
CA ARG A 84 -12.68 9.62 -23.48
C ARG A 84 -11.45 9.14 -22.72
N GLY A 85 -10.91 9.93 -21.83
CA GLY A 85 -9.74 9.53 -21.05
C GLY A 85 -9.23 10.61 -20.15
N GLY A 86 -8.36 10.20 -19.21
CA GLY A 86 -7.72 11.07 -18.24
C GLY A 86 -6.39 10.50 -17.78
N THR A 87 -5.65 11.26 -17.00
CA THR A 87 -4.34 10.87 -16.49
C THR A 87 -4.22 11.25 -15.02
N VAL A 88 -3.82 10.30 -14.21
CA VAL A 88 -3.55 10.50 -12.78
C VAL A 88 -2.10 10.16 -12.48
N ALA A 89 -1.46 10.96 -11.65
CA ALA A 89 -0.11 10.73 -11.17
C ALA A 89 -0.16 9.98 -9.82
N PHE A 90 0.56 8.88 -9.75
CA PHE A 90 0.82 8.14 -8.51
C PHE A 90 2.26 8.37 -8.07
N HIS A 91 2.43 8.80 -6.83
CA HIS A 91 3.74 8.89 -6.21
C HIS A 91 4.01 7.56 -5.51
N THR A 92 4.66 6.66 -6.24
CA THR A 92 4.81 5.27 -5.82
C THR A 92 5.84 5.08 -4.69
N GLY A 93 6.83 5.96 -4.58
CA GLY A 93 7.87 5.78 -3.55
C GLY A 93 8.51 4.40 -3.62
N SER A 94 8.39 3.62 -2.54
CA SER A 94 8.77 2.21 -2.46
C SER A 94 7.65 1.25 -2.88
N GLY A 95 6.44 1.76 -3.15
CA GLY A 95 5.27 0.95 -3.43
C GLY A 95 5.18 0.43 -4.86
N GLU A 96 4.34 -0.58 -5.03
CA GLU A 96 4.01 -1.19 -6.31
C GLU A 96 2.60 -0.82 -6.75
N LEU A 97 2.45 -0.46 -8.03
CA LEU A 97 1.15 -0.27 -8.67
C LEU A 97 0.89 -1.45 -9.62
N THR A 98 -0.21 -2.16 -9.38
CA THR A 98 -0.55 -3.39 -10.10
C THR A 98 -1.98 -3.34 -10.64
N ILE A 99 -2.23 -4.01 -11.77
CA ILE A 99 -3.58 -4.27 -12.29
C ILE A 99 -3.84 -5.77 -12.21
N GLU A 100 -4.78 -6.17 -11.36
CA GLU A 100 -5.14 -7.56 -11.09
C GLU A 100 -6.47 -7.92 -11.79
N PRO A 101 -6.49 -8.75 -12.83
CA PRO A 101 -7.72 -9.13 -13.51
C PRO A 101 -8.43 -10.32 -12.81
N THR A 102 -8.65 -10.20 -11.50
CA THR A 102 -9.07 -11.32 -10.63
C THR A 102 -10.58 -11.39 -10.38
N THR A 103 -11.33 -10.35 -10.72
CA THR A 103 -12.77 -10.27 -10.41
C THR A 103 -13.62 -10.54 -11.62
N THR A 104 -14.70 -11.30 -11.42
CA THR A 104 -15.73 -11.56 -12.44
C THR A 104 -17.08 -11.09 -11.91
N VAL A 105 -17.75 -10.24 -12.68
CA VAL A 105 -19.11 -9.77 -12.40
C VAL A 105 -20.06 -10.41 -13.39
N THR A 106 -21.11 -11.04 -12.89
CA THR A 106 -22.17 -11.65 -13.68
C THR A 106 -23.51 -11.03 -13.31
N LEU A 107 -24.20 -10.51 -14.30
CA LEU A 107 -25.58 -10.06 -14.22
C LEU A 107 -26.47 -11.09 -14.91
N GLU A 108 -27.52 -11.53 -14.26
CA GLU A 108 -28.48 -12.46 -14.84
C GLU A 108 -29.91 -12.10 -14.41
N GLN A 109 -30.84 -12.30 -15.34
CA GLN A 109 -32.25 -12.17 -15.10
C GLN A 109 -32.80 -13.48 -14.52
N VAL A 110 -33.52 -13.40 -13.40
CA VAL A 110 -34.05 -14.57 -12.69
C VAL A 110 -35.52 -14.39 -12.41
N ASP A 111 -36.26 -15.50 -12.35
CA ASP A 111 -37.67 -15.53 -11.92
C ASP A 111 -37.79 -15.51 -10.38
N SER A 112 -39.00 -15.56 -9.86
CA SER A 112 -39.29 -15.60 -8.44
C SER A 112 -38.74 -16.82 -7.71
N SER A 113 -38.47 -17.91 -8.44
CA SER A 113 -37.80 -19.10 -7.90
C SER A 113 -36.28 -19.00 -7.94
N GLY A 114 -35.72 -17.91 -8.46
CA GLY A 114 -34.29 -17.70 -8.61
C GLY A 114 -33.68 -18.43 -9.80
N ARG A 115 -34.48 -19.02 -10.68
CA ARG A 115 -34.02 -19.67 -11.91
C ARG A 115 -33.77 -18.61 -12.99
N ARG A 116 -32.69 -18.76 -13.75
CA ARG A 116 -32.38 -17.87 -14.87
C ARG A 116 -33.44 -17.98 -15.97
N VAL A 117 -34.01 -16.85 -16.35
CA VAL A 117 -35.07 -16.78 -17.40
C VAL A 117 -34.72 -15.92 -18.59
N GLY A 118 -33.67 -15.17 -18.56
CA GLY A 118 -33.30 -14.23 -19.61
C GLY A 118 -31.80 -14.06 -19.81
N ILE A 119 -31.40 -12.81 -19.98
CA ILE A 119 -30.05 -12.42 -20.35
C ILE A 119 -29.07 -12.74 -19.21
N ARG A 120 -27.90 -13.22 -19.60
CA ARG A 120 -26.73 -13.33 -18.72
C ARG A 120 -25.57 -12.57 -19.34
N VAL A 121 -25.01 -11.66 -18.59
CA VAL A 121 -23.83 -10.89 -18.98
C VAL A 121 -22.74 -11.13 -17.95
N THR A 122 -21.60 -11.63 -18.41
CA THR A 122 -20.42 -11.84 -17.58
C THR A 122 -19.31 -10.92 -18.06
N ARG A 123 -18.67 -10.22 -17.14
CA ARG A 123 -17.53 -9.32 -17.40
C ARG A 123 -16.42 -9.60 -16.42
N ARG A 124 -15.20 -9.65 -16.95
CA ARG A 124 -14.00 -9.66 -16.12
C ARG A 124 -13.65 -8.21 -15.79
N VAL A 125 -13.39 -7.96 -14.52
CA VAL A 125 -13.08 -6.66 -13.96
C VAL A 125 -11.66 -6.70 -13.40
N GLY A 126 -10.83 -5.75 -13.78
CA GLY A 126 -9.53 -5.59 -13.19
C GLY A 126 -9.59 -4.68 -11.96
N SER A 127 -8.78 -4.99 -10.97
CA SER A 127 -8.52 -4.12 -9.83
C SER A 127 -7.22 -3.37 -10.05
N VAL A 128 -7.24 -2.06 -9.86
CA VAL A 128 -6.01 -1.27 -9.78
C VAL A 128 -5.64 -1.16 -8.31
N VAL A 129 -4.48 -1.66 -7.95
CA VAL A 129 -4.01 -1.73 -6.57
C VAL A 129 -2.64 -1.07 -6.43
N TYR A 130 -2.45 -0.35 -5.35
CA TYR A 130 -1.20 0.24 -4.93
C TYR A 130 -0.85 -0.30 -3.55
N GLY A 131 0.29 -0.99 -3.45
CA GLY A 131 0.78 -1.63 -2.23
C GLY A 131 2.07 -1.00 -1.74
N VAL A 132 2.17 -0.83 -0.42
CA VAL A 132 3.40 -0.51 0.33
C VAL A 132 3.39 -1.43 1.54
N ASP A 133 4.40 -2.28 1.66
CA ASP A 133 4.47 -3.31 2.69
C ASP A 133 3.17 -4.13 2.76
N ASP A 134 2.57 -4.26 3.94
CA ASP A 134 1.32 -4.98 4.18
C ASP A 134 0.06 -4.14 3.90
N THR A 135 0.21 -2.89 3.43
CA THR A 135 -0.93 -2.01 3.17
C THR A 135 -1.19 -1.87 1.68
N VAL A 136 -2.41 -2.19 1.28
CA VAL A 136 -2.88 -2.10 -0.10
C VAL A 136 -4.05 -1.14 -0.18
N SER A 137 -4.00 -0.17 -1.10
CA SER A 137 -5.11 0.68 -1.48
C SER A 137 -5.54 0.35 -2.90
N GLY A 138 -6.84 0.17 -3.15
CA GLY A 138 -7.29 -0.29 -4.45
C GLY A 138 -8.62 0.28 -4.93
N TYR A 139 -8.83 0.12 -6.24
CA TYR A 139 -10.04 0.44 -6.95
C TYR A 139 -10.51 -0.76 -7.78
N GLU A 140 -11.77 -1.15 -7.66
CA GLU A 140 -12.38 -2.26 -8.39
C GLU A 140 -13.81 -1.89 -8.78
N SER A 141 -14.03 -1.55 -10.04
CA SER A 141 -15.36 -1.20 -10.59
C SER A 141 -16.19 -0.21 -9.75
N GLY A 142 -15.56 0.84 -9.21
CA GLY A 142 -16.19 1.82 -8.35
C GLY A 142 -16.02 1.57 -6.85
N LEU A 143 -15.77 0.33 -6.44
CA LEU A 143 -15.41 0.01 -5.07
C LEU A 143 -13.98 0.51 -4.80
N ARG A 144 -13.82 1.37 -3.80
CA ARG A 144 -12.51 1.74 -3.24
C ARG A 144 -12.32 1.04 -1.91
N PHE A 145 -11.15 0.50 -1.70
CA PHE A 145 -10.82 -0.25 -0.49
C PHE A 145 -9.39 0.02 -0.04
N ARG A 146 -9.14 -0.23 1.22
CA ARG A 146 -7.81 -0.37 1.81
C ARG A 146 -7.77 -1.66 2.59
N THR A 147 -6.73 -2.43 2.38
CA THR A 147 -6.43 -3.67 3.11
C THR A 147 -5.12 -3.49 3.85
N ASP A 148 -5.06 -3.90 5.09
CA ASP A 148 -3.85 -4.02 5.90
C ASP A 148 -3.91 -5.30 6.74
N ASN A 149 -2.99 -5.50 7.65
CA ASN A 149 -2.93 -6.66 8.54
C ASN A 149 -4.13 -6.77 9.51
N THR A 150 -4.92 -5.71 9.66
CA THR A 150 -6.14 -5.70 10.50
C THR A 150 -7.41 -6.04 9.72
N GLY A 151 -7.37 -5.98 8.40
CA GLY A 151 -8.49 -6.29 7.53
C GLY A 151 -8.67 -5.36 6.35
N THR A 152 -9.85 -5.41 5.74
CA THR A 152 -10.20 -4.57 4.60
C THR A 152 -11.28 -3.57 4.97
N VAL A 153 -11.01 -2.29 4.71
CA VAL A 153 -11.95 -1.19 4.92
C VAL A 153 -12.39 -0.62 3.58
N ARG A 154 -13.68 -0.42 3.43
CA ARG A 154 -14.29 0.22 2.27
C ARG A 154 -14.22 1.75 2.37
N HIS A 155 -13.81 2.41 1.28
CA HIS A 155 -13.75 3.86 1.16
C HIS A 155 -14.68 4.47 0.10
N GLY A 156 -15.44 3.63 -0.63
CA GLY A 156 -16.38 4.06 -1.66
C GLY A 156 -17.34 2.95 -2.03
N ALA A 157 -18.45 3.30 -2.63
CA ALA A 157 -19.46 2.37 -3.10
C ALA A 157 -19.39 2.18 -4.61
N PRO A 158 -19.70 0.98 -5.14
CA PRO A 158 -19.83 0.77 -6.58
C PRO A 158 -21.00 1.61 -7.14
N PRO A 159 -20.94 2.02 -8.41
CA PRO A 159 -21.97 2.83 -9.03
C PRO A 159 -23.19 1.97 -9.43
N ILE A 160 -23.90 1.49 -8.43
CA ILE A 160 -25.16 0.76 -8.58
C ILE A 160 -26.26 1.65 -8.06
N VAL A 161 -27.18 2.01 -8.93
CA VAL A 161 -28.36 2.82 -8.60
C VAL A 161 -29.59 1.94 -8.73
N THR A 162 -30.23 1.66 -7.60
CA THR A 162 -31.56 1.03 -7.59
C THR A 162 -32.60 2.13 -7.52
N GLY A 163 -33.47 2.22 -8.50
CA GLY A 163 -34.56 3.19 -8.52
C GLY A 163 -35.61 2.79 -7.49
N GLY A 164 -35.93 3.73 -6.58
CA GLY A 164 -37.09 3.65 -5.70
C GLY A 164 -38.11 4.68 -6.18
N GLY A 165 -39.37 4.29 -6.43
CA GLY A 165 -40.44 5.15 -6.88
C GLY A 165 -41.14 4.65 -8.15
N SER A 166 -41.84 5.50 -8.87
CA SER A 166 -42.65 5.15 -10.04
C SER A 166 -41.85 4.66 -11.27
N THR A 167 -40.54 4.69 -11.22
CA THR A 167 -39.66 4.12 -12.26
C THR A 167 -38.83 2.98 -11.67
N ASP A 168 -39.27 1.77 -11.92
CA ASP A 168 -38.60 0.52 -11.49
C ASP A 168 -37.34 0.27 -12.31
N ARG A 169 -36.41 1.24 -12.28
CA ARG A 169 -35.16 1.17 -13.04
C ARG A 169 -33.98 0.88 -12.11
N THR A 170 -33.33 -0.23 -12.33
CA THR A 170 -32.03 -0.52 -11.71
C THR A 170 -30.93 -0.29 -12.75
N VAL A 171 -29.97 0.58 -12.43
CA VAL A 171 -28.80 0.83 -13.26
C VAL A 171 -27.59 0.23 -12.56
N VAL A 172 -27.00 -0.78 -13.16
CA VAL A 172 -25.75 -1.40 -12.71
C VAL A 172 -24.64 -0.96 -13.67
N THR A 173 -23.71 -0.16 -13.20
CA THR A 173 -22.56 0.25 -13.98
C THR A 173 -21.37 -0.61 -13.61
N ILE A 174 -20.76 -1.25 -14.60
CA ILE A 174 -19.56 -2.07 -14.44
C ILE A 174 -18.42 -1.36 -15.16
N VAL A 175 -17.41 -0.96 -14.40
CA VAL A 175 -16.17 -0.39 -14.92
C VAL A 175 -15.14 -1.51 -15.00
N SER A 176 -14.81 -1.94 -16.19
CA SER A 176 -13.78 -2.97 -16.41
C SER A 176 -12.46 -2.30 -16.75
N THR A 177 -11.50 -2.40 -15.85
CA THR A 177 -10.13 -1.95 -16.07
C THR A 177 -9.28 -3.10 -16.61
N ARG A 178 -8.39 -2.78 -17.52
CA ARG A 178 -7.42 -3.73 -18.06
C ARG A 178 -6.15 -2.99 -18.45
N PRO A 179 -4.98 -3.61 -18.32
CA PRO A 179 -3.76 -2.99 -18.80
C PRO A 179 -3.80 -2.84 -20.33
N VAL A 180 -3.28 -1.75 -20.82
CA VAL A 180 -2.89 -1.57 -22.21
C VAL A 180 -1.50 -2.19 -22.36
N ASP A 181 -1.18 -2.78 -23.47
CA ASP A 181 0.16 -3.36 -23.76
C ASP A 181 0.59 -4.52 -22.83
N GLY A 182 -0.33 -5.11 -22.07
CA GLY A 182 -0.04 -6.26 -21.21
C GLY A 182 0.78 -5.97 -19.95
N ALA A 183 1.13 -4.71 -19.68
CA ALA A 183 1.83 -4.32 -18.46
C ALA A 183 0.90 -4.41 -17.26
N THR A 184 1.13 -5.37 -16.37
CA THR A 184 0.27 -5.62 -15.19
C THR A 184 0.79 -4.97 -13.91
N ALA A 185 2.07 -4.67 -13.84
CA ALA A 185 2.68 -4.10 -12.63
C ALA A 185 3.79 -3.11 -12.94
N THR A 186 4.05 -2.20 -12.01
CA THR A 186 5.22 -1.32 -12.01
C THR A 186 5.68 -1.04 -10.59
N THR A 187 6.97 -1.26 -10.35
CA THR A 187 7.67 -1.00 -9.07
C THR A 187 8.60 0.20 -9.17
N ARG A 188 8.35 1.14 -10.08
CA ARG A 188 9.23 2.30 -10.25
C ARG A 188 9.14 3.23 -9.07
N THR A 189 10.29 3.54 -8.49
CA THR A 189 10.42 4.63 -7.52
C THR A 189 10.15 5.97 -8.20
N GLY A 190 9.31 6.81 -7.59
CA GLY A 190 9.03 8.15 -8.08
C GLY A 190 7.57 8.37 -8.47
N THR A 191 7.34 9.02 -9.59
CA THR A 191 5.98 9.32 -10.07
C THR A 191 5.64 8.48 -11.30
N VAL A 192 4.60 7.66 -11.18
CA VAL A 192 4.01 6.90 -12.29
C VAL A 192 2.74 7.61 -12.76
N ARG A 193 2.66 7.88 -14.06
CA ARG A 193 1.44 8.43 -14.67
C ARG A 193 0.59 7.28 -15.22
N VAL A 194 -0.59 7.14 -14.66
CA VAL A 194 -1.59 6.18 -15.13
C VAL A 194 -2.56 6.90 -16.03
N ARG A 195 -2.60 6.50 -17.30
CA ARG A 195 -3.57 7.01 -18.26
C ARG A 195 -4.72 6.04 -18.39
N ALA A 196 -5.91 6.50 -18.09
CA ALA A 196 -7.14 5.77 -18.37
C ALA A 196 -7.74 6.27 -19.70
N SER A 197 -8.22 5.36 -20.51
CA SER A 197 -8.95 5.68 -21.75
C SER A 197 -10.14 4.76 -21.93
N VAL A 198 -11.23 5.31 -22.45
CA VAL A 198 -12.42 4.54 -22.79
C VAL A 198 -12.15 3.74 -24.06
N VAL A 199 -12.19 2.43 -23.93
CA VAL A 199 -12.05 1.51 -25.07
C VAL A 199 -13.41 1.20 -25.68
N ASP A 200 -14.43 0.97 -24.84
CA ASP A 200 -15.78 0.62 -25.26
C ASP A 200 -16.81 1.06 -24.22
N ARG A 201 -17.98 1.48 -24.67
CA ARG A 201 -19.15 1.76 -23.84
C ARG A 201 -20.33 1.00 -24.39
N ARG A 202 -20.90 0.13 -23.60
CA ARG A 202 -22.10 -0.63 -23.98
C ARG A 202 -23.19 -0.40 -22.97
N ARG A 203 -24.33 0.00 -23.46
CA ARG A 203 -25.59 0.00 -22.73
C ARG A 203 -26.32 -1.30 -23.08
N LEU A 204 -26.67 -2.06 -22.07
CA LEU A 204 -27.51 -3.24 -22.21
C LEU A 204 -28.85 -2.90 -21.57
N GLU A 205 -29.90 -2.88 -22.38
CA GLU A 205 -31.26 -2.80 -21.92
C GLU A 205 -31.78 -4.22 -21.80
N LEU A 206 -32.24 -4.55 -20.60
CA LEU A 206 -32.92 -5.83 -20.41
C LEU A 206 -34.31 -5.68 -20.97
N PRO A 207 -34.80 -6.59 -21.82
CA PRO A 207 -36.14 -6.52 -22.36
C PRO A 207 -37.15 -6.55 -21.24
N GLU A 208 -38.20 -5.74 -21.33
CA GLU A 208 -39.38 -5.87 -20.51
C GLU A 208 -39.89 -7.31 -20.65
N SER A 209 -39.86 -8.06 -19.59
CA SER A 209 -40.33 -9.41 -19.63
C SER A 209 -41.83 -9.45 -19.35
N THR A 210 -42.55 -10.22 -20.11
CA THR A 210 -44.00 -10.44 -19.95
C THR A 210 -44.32 -11.46 -18.86
N VAL A 211 -43.32 -12.02 -18.18
CA VAL A 211 -43.47 -13.03 -17.13
C VAL A 211 -43.10 -12.40 -15.80
N ASP A 212 -43.99 -12.46 -14.86
CA ASP A 212 -43.99 -11.85 -13.51
C ASP A 212 -43.05 -12.53 -12.51
N PRO A 213 -42.61 -11.88 -11.41
CA PRO A 213 -41.75 -10.71 -11.35
C PRO A 213 -40.29 -11.09 -11.58
N HIS A 214 -39.57 -10.28 -12.35
CA HIS A 214 -38.16 -10.55 -12.60
C HIS A 214 -37.28 -9.79 -11.64
N ALA A 215 -36.27 -10.47 -11.12
CA ALA A 215 -35.19 -9.87 -10.37
C ALA A 215 -33.90 -9.90 -11.19
N ILE A 216 -33.04 -8.92 -10.95
CA ILE A 216 -31.66 -8.93 -11.44
C ILE A 216 -30.79 -9.52 -10.36
N ARG A 217 -30.16 -10.64 -10.66
CA ARG A 217 -29.16 -11.24 -9.80
C ARG A 217 -27.78 -10.71 -10.21
N LEU A 218 -27.11 -10.04 -9.27
CA LEU A 218 -25.70 -9.65 -9.38
C LEU A 218 -24.85 -10.67 -8.64
N ARG A 219 -23.97 -11.36 -9.36
CA ARG A 219 -22.98 -12.27 -8.77
C ARG A 219 -21.59 -11.69 -9.00
N ILE A 220 -20.84 -11.55 -7.93
CA ILE A 220 -19.47 -11.04 -7.92
C ILE A 220 -18.57 -12.13 -7.37
N ASP A 221 -17.63 -12.57 -8.19
CA ASP A 221 -16.57 -13.51 -7.81
C ASP A 221 -15.27 -12.70 -7.74
N SER A 222 -14.83 -12.40 -6.53
CA SER A 222 -13.72 -11.50 -6.23
C SER A 222 -12.96 -11.98 -5.01
N PRO A 223 -11.64 -11.83 -4.96
CA PRO A 223 -10.87 -11.98 -3.73
C PRO A 223 -11.37 -11.07 -2.58
N ARG A 224 -12.13 -10.03 -2.93
CA ARG A 224 -12.72 -9.02 -2.02
C ARG A 224 -14.22 -9.18 -1.85
N ALA A 225 -14.74 -10.41 -1.97
CA ALA A 225 -16.17 -10.70 -1.92
C ALA A 225 -16.85 -10.18 -0.65
N ALA A 226 -16.20 -10.24 0.51
CA ALA A 226 -16.72 -9.70 1.77
C ALA A 226 -16.91 -8.18 1.71
N THR A 227 -15.95 -7.44 1.16
CA THR A 227 -16.03 -5.98 0.99
C THR A 227 -17.11 -5.59 -0.02
N TRP A 228 -17.29 -6.38 -1.07
CA TRP A 228 -18.40 -6.22 -2.00
C TRP A 228 -19.76 -6.45 -1.34
N ALA A 229 -19.89 -7.52 -0.55
CA ALA A 229 -21.12 -7.80 0.19
C ALA A 229 -21.49 -6.67 1.14
N ASP A 230 -20.50 -6.08 1.81
CA ASP A 230 -20.72 -4.91 2.68
C ASP A 230 -21.10 -3.65 1.88
N ALA A 231 -20.57 -3.49 0.68
CA ALA A 231 -20.88 -2.34 -0.19
C ALA A 231 -22.28 -2.39 -0.82
N LEU A 232 -22.90 -3.57 -0.88
CA LEU A 232 -24.20 -3.82 -1.51
C LEU A 232 -25.37 -3.95 -0.51
N ARG A 233 -25.09 -3.86 0.78
CA ARG A 233 -26.10 -3.78 1.87
C ARG A 233 -26.60 -2.37 2.06
#